data_c697c15d88b139c352d6616fc3f325d3
#
_entry.id   c697c15d88b139c352d6616fc3f325d3
#
_cell.length_a   1.000
_cell.length_b   1.000
_cell.length_c   1.000
_cell.angle_alpha   90.00
_cell.angle_beta   90.00
_cell.angle_gamma   90.00
#
_symmetry.space_group_name_H-M   'P 1'
#
loop_
_entity.id
_entity.type
_entity.pdbx_description
1 polymer ?
#
loop_
_entity_poly.entity_id
_entity_poly.type
_entity_poly.pdbx_seq_one_letter_code
_entity_poly.pdbx_strand_id
1 'polypeptide(L)'
;MYKQVYLKRGKEESLLRFHPWIFSGAINKIEEGLEEGDIVRVMTHDKKFIAVGHFQIGSIAIRVLSFHDVKIDDKFWESRLKVALQVRQAIGVIREESTGTGLFPNTTYRLVHGEGDNLPGLIIDIYGKTAVMQAHSVGMHVCREVIAKALVKVMGDKLDSIYYKSETTLPYKADLGQENGFIYGDTDNNIAIENGLKFHIDWLKGQKTGFFIDQRENRSLLEYYAKGRSVLNMFCYTGGFSVYAMRGGAEVVHSVDSSAKAIELTNKNIELNFPNDSRHEAICEDAFKYLDDNDGKYDLIILDPPAFAKHRSALKNGLRGYTRLNVKGFEKIKPGGILFTFSCSQVVTKDNFRQAVFTAAAQAGRKVRILHQIHQPADHPINIYHPEGEYLKGLVLYVE
;
A
#
# COMPACT_ATOMS: atom_id res chain seq x y z
N MET A 1 36.37 0.99 0.33
CA MET A 1 35.81 1.55 1.61
C MET A 1 34.71 2.52 1.19
N TYR A 2 33.54 2.53 1.85
CA TYR A 2 32.47 3.46 1.49
C TYR A 2 32.87 4.90 1.81
N LYS A 3 32.49 5.86 0.96
CA LYS A 3 32.65 7.30 1.19
C LYS A 3 31.91 7.73 2.46
N GLN A 4 32.37 8.80 3.08
CA GLN A 4 31.86 9.26 4.37
C GLN A 4 31.04 10.52 4.24
N VAL A 5 29.98 10.58 5.01
CA VAL A 5 29.12 11.78 5.18
C VAL A 5 29.12 12.13 6.66
N TYR A 6 29.43 13.39 6.96
CA TYR A 6 29.54 13.89 8.34
C TYR A 6 28.32 14.73 8.71
N LEU A 7 27.76 14.44 9.87
CA LEU A 7 26.62 15.19 10.40
C LEU A 7 27.07 16.49 11.11
N LYS A 8 26.19 17.48 11.16
CA LYS A 8 26.33 18.64 12.03
C LYS A 8 26.21 18.17 13.48
N ARG A 9 26.90 18.89 14.38
CA ARG A 9 26.84 18.62 15.83
C ARG A 9 25.39 18.63 16.33
N GLY A 10 24.99 17.61 17.09
CA GLY A 10 23.68 17.44 17.66
C GLY A 10 22.57 17.02 16.65
N LYS A 11 22.93 16.66 15.40
CA LYS A 11 21.96 16.18 14.41
C LYS A 11 21.91 14.63 14.32
N GLU A 12 22.67 13.95 15.15
CA GLU A 12 22.66 12.49 15.31
C GLU A 12 21.54 11.97 16.20
N GLU A 13 20.80 12.81 16.94
CA GLU A 13 19.82 12.37 17.95
C GLU A 13 18.72 11.48 17.38
N SER A 14 18.18 11.79 16.21
CA SER A 14 17.15 10.96 15.57
C SER A 14 17.69 9.59 15.17
N LEU A 15 18.94 9.52 14.74
CA LEU A 15 19.62 8.28 14.37
C LEU A 15 19.96 7.41 15.59
N LEU A 16 20.30 8.01 16.71
CA LEU A 16 20.48 7.33 18.01
C LEU A 16 19.16 6.71 18.52
N ARG A 17 18.04 7.17 17.98
CA ARG A 17 16.70 6.60 18.18
C ARG A 17 16.25 5.72 17.01
N PHE A 18 17.18 5.31 16.15
CA PHE A 18 16.95 4.41 15.00
C PHE A 18 16.01 4.93 13.90
N HIS A 19 15.82 6.26 13.81
CA HIS A 19 15.07 6.83 12.68
C HIS A 19 15.81 6.59 11.37
N PRO A 20 15.18 6.00 10.31
CA PRO A 20 15.90 5.53 9.12
C PRO A 20 16.24 6.63 8.11
N TRP A 21 15.82 7.88 8.32
CA TRP A 21 16.07 8.98 7.40
C TRP A 21 17.00 10.04 7.96
N ILE A 22 17.91 10.51 7.10
CA ILE A 22 18.77 11.66 7.37
C ILE A 22 18.40 12.76 6.39
N PHE A 23 17.91 13.87 6.94
CA PHE A 23 17.54 15.01 6.14
C PHE A 23 18.77 15.83 5.73
N SER A 24 18.73 16.45 4.53
CA SER A 24 19.84 17.25 3.98
C SER A 24 20.31 18.35 4.93
N GLY A 25 19.40 18.96 5.69
CA GLY A 25 19.74 19.96 6.71
C GLY A 25 20.63 19.46 7.87
N ALA A 26 20.72 18.14 8.08
CA ALA A 26 21.57 17.54 9.12
C ALA A 26 23.01 17.30 8.66
N ILE A 27 23.31 17.38 7.36
CA ILE A 27 24.60 17.10 6.79
C ILE A 27 25.50 18.32 6.90
N ASN A 28 26.74 18.13 7.39
CA ASN A 28 27.79 19.13 7.48
C ASN A 28 28.76 19.05 6.29
N LYS A 29 29.25 17.84 6.00
CA LYS A 29 30.25 17.60 4.96
C LYS A 29 30.00 16.28 4.26
N ILE A 30 30.25 16.29 2.96
CA ILE A 30 30.20 15.12 2.07
C ILE A 30 31.58 14.96 1.45
N GLU A 31 32.10 13.72 1.36
CA GLU A 31 33.34 13.44 0.62
C GLU A 31 33.14 13.70 -0.90
N GLU A 32 34.21 14.14 -1.56
CA GLU A 32 34.19 14.46 -2.98
C GLU A 32 33.87 13.23 -3.86
N GLY A 33 33.20 13.49 -4.98
CA GLY A 33 32.84 12.48 -5.98
C GLY A 33 31.74 11.54 -5.51
N LEU A 34 30.91 11.90 -4.51
CA LEU A 34 29.76 11.14 -4.10
C LEU A 34 28.63 11.30 -5.13
N GLU A 35 28.08 10.19 -5.60
CA GLU A 35 27.01 10.14 -6.59
C GLU A 35 25.69 9.64 -5.95
N GLU A 36 24.56 9.95 -6.57
CA GLU A 36 23.24 9.45 -6.12
C GLU A 36 23.21 7.92 -6.24
N GLY A 37 22.73 7.27 -5.18
CA GLY A 37 22.70 5.82 -5.09
C GLY A 37 23.90 5.20 -4.42
N ASP A 38 25.01 5.97 -4.23
CA ASP A 38 26.19 5.48 -3.53
C ASP A 38 25.85 5.02 -2.10
N ILE A 39 26.49 3.94 -1.68
CA ILE A 39 26.49 3.50 -0.29
C ILE A 39 27.51 4.35 0.48
N VAL A 40 27.05 4.96 1.58
CA VAL A 40 27.88 5.83 2.42
C VAL A 40 27.91 5.38 3.86
N ARG A 41 29.02 5.69 4.53
CA ARG A 41 29.14 5.63 5.99
C ARG A 41 28.80 7.00 6.57
N VAL A 42 27.85 7.01 7.48
CA VAL A 42 27.45 8.22 8.20
C VAL A 42 28.26 8.34 9.48
N MET A 43 28.87 9.48 9.66
CA MET A 43 29.71 9.81 10.78
C MET A 43 29.14 10.97 11.57
N THR A 44 29.25 10.95 12.88
CA THR A 44 28.97 12.12 13.74
C THR A 44 29.95 13.26 13.45
N HIS A 45 29.67 14.44 14.00
CA HIS A 45 30.63 15.56 13.98
C HIS A 45 32.02 15.17 14.52
N ASP A 46 32.06 14.32 15.55
CA ASP A 46 33.27 13.84 16.20
C ASP A 46 33.88 12.60 15.50
N LYS A 47 33.49 12.35 14.24
CA LYS A 47 34.02 11.25 13.40
C LYS A 47 33.75 9.84 13.94
N LYS A 48 32.73 9.65 14.77
CA LYS A 48 32.27 8.33 15.19
C LYS A 48 31.27 7.79 14.18
N PHE A 49 31.39 6.50 13.87
CA PHE A 49 30.43 5.80 13.01
C PHE A 49 29.02 5.77 13.64
N ILE A 50 27.98 5.92 12.82
CA ILE A 50 26.59 5.85 13.27
C ILE A 50 25.69 5.00 12.38
N ALA A 51 25.88 5.02 11.05
CA ALA A 51 25.04 4.25 10.13
C ALA A 51 25.70 4.02 8.76
N VAL A 52 25.18 3.06 8.01
CA VAL A 52 25.42 2.86 6.56
C VAL A 52 24.09 3.05 5.83
N GLY A 53 24.08 3.73 4.68
CA GLY A 53 22.87 3.96 3.91
C GLY A 53 23.12 4.41 2.48
N HIS A 54 22.06 4.58 1.71
CA HIS A 54 22.11 5.13 0.36
C HIS A 54 22.00 6.65 0.38
N PHE A 55 22.92 7.30 -0.32
CA PHE A 55 22.89 8.75 -0.56
C PHE A 55 21.96 9.11 -1.72
N GLN A 56 21.24 10.23 -1.58
CA GLN A 56 20.37 10.78 -2.62
C GLN A 56 20.29 12.30 -2.51
N ILE A 57 20.21 13.00 -3.63
CA ILE A 57 19.96 14.44 -3.67
C ILE A 57 18.48 14.71 -3.38
N GLY A 58 18.19 15.47 -2.34
CA GLY A 58 16.81 15.79 -1.95
C GLY A 58 16.67 16.13 -0.47
N SER A 59 15.45 16.24 0.00
CA SER A 59 15.16 16.53 1.42
C SER A 59 15.59 15.37 2.33
N ILE A 60 15.33 14.11 1.91
CA ILE A 60 15.84 12.90 2.56
C ILE A 60 17.13 12.54 1.85
N ALA A 61 18.27 12.96 2.42
CA ALA A 61 19.55 12.82 1.78
C ALA A 61 20.19 11.44 1.98
N ILE A 62 19.90 10.75 3.06
CA ILE A 62 20.35 9.37 3.26
C ILE A 62 19.21 8.52 3.80
N ARG A 63 19.05 7.34 3.22
CA ARG A 63 18.19 6.27 3.76
C ARG A 63 19.05 5.19 4.37
N VAL A 64 18.91 5.00 5.68
CA VAL A 64 19.75 4.09 6.47
C VAL A 64 19.38 2.63 6.18
N LEU A 65 20.37 1.83 5.81
CA LEU A 65 20.28 0.38 5.62
C LEU A 65 20.67 -0.39 6.88
N SER A 66 21.62 0.16 7.65
CA SER A 66 22.10 -0.46 8.89
C SER A 66 22.66 0.58 9.85
N PHE A 67 22.38 0.40 11.15
CA PHE A 67 23.00 1.13 12.25
C PHE A 67 24.28 0.43 12.76
N HIS A 68 24.68 -0.67 12.12
CA HIS A 68 25.94 -1.37 12.35
C HIS A 68 26.87 -1.18 11.16
N ASP A 69 28.17 -1.15 11.41
CA ASP A 69 29.20 -1.03 10.37
C ASP A 69 29.36 -2.36 9.63
N VAL A 70 28.51 -2.54 8.62
CA VAL A 70 28.43 -3.78 7.83
C VAL A 70 28.70 -3.50 6.37
N LYS A 71 29.17 -4.51 5.66
CA LYS A 71 29.27 -4.47 4.20
C LYS A 71 27.89 -4.74 3.59
N ILE A 72 27.46 -3.86 2.68
CA ILE A 72 26.24 -4.05 1.90
C ILE A 72 26.61 -4.86 0.64
N ASP A 73 26.56 -6.17 0.78
CA ASP A 73 26.87 -7.15 -0.27
C ASP A 73 25.68 -8.11 -0.48
N ASP A 74 25.85 -9.13 -1.32
CA ASP A 74 24.80 -10.11 -1.62
C ASP A 74 24.26 -10.77 -0.34
N LYS A 75 25.11 -11.06 0.63
CA LYS A 75 24.70 -11.67 1.92
C LYS A 75 23.84 -10.73 2.75
N PHE A 76 24.11 -9.42 2.68
CA PHE A 76 23.26 -8.42 3.34
C PHE A 76 21.84 -8.46 2.77
N TRP A 77 21.70 -8.40 1.44
CA TRP A 77 20.39 -8.43 0.79
C TRP A 77 19.64 -9.74 1.06
N GLU A 78 20.32 -10.88 0.94
CA GLU A 78 19.73 -12.19 1.27
C GLU A 78 19.23 -12.23 2.72
N SER A 79 20.03 -11.74 3.67
CA SER A 79 19.66 -11.70 5.08
C SER A 79 18.42 -10.84 5.33
N ARG A 80 18.36 -9.64 4.73
CA ARG A 80 17.21 -8.72 4.88
C ARG A 80 15.92 -9.31 4.28
N LEU A 81 16.01 -9.89 3.09
CA LEU A 81 14.87 -10.55 2.44
C LEU A 81 14.39 -11.79 3.21
N LYS A 82 15.31 -12.57 3.79
CA LYS A 82 14.95 -13.68 4.68
C LYS A 82 14.17 -13.22 5.90
N VAL A 83 14.60 -12.15 6.55
CA VAL A 83 13.88 -11.57 7.70
C VAL A 83 12.48 -11.10 7.27
N ALA A 84 12.35 -10.41 6.14
CA ALA A 84 11.06 -9.98 5.61
C ALA A 84 10.13 -11.18 5.35
N LEU A 85 10.65 -12.27 4.76
CA LEU A 85 9.89 -13.49 4.53
C LEU A 85 9.47 -14.16 5.86
N GLN A 86 10.36 -14.24 6.85
CA GLN A 86 10.06 -14.77 8.18
C GLN A 86 8.94 -14.00 8.87
N VAL A 87 8.90 -12.67 8.75
CA VAL A 87 7.80 -11.85 9.26
C VAL A 87 6.48 -12.28 8.61
N ARG A 88 6.44 -12.47 7.27
CA ARG A 88 5.22 -12.89 6.55
C ARG A 88 4.79 -14.30 6.92
N GLN A 89 5.71 -15.18 7.20
CA GLN A 89 5.43 -16.52 7.74
C GLN A 89 4.87 -16.44 9.17
N ALA A 90 5.49 -15.64 10.03
CA ALA A 90 5.08 -15.48 11.43
C ALA A 90 3.66 -14.92 11.59
N ILE A 91 3.25 -13.98 10.70
CA ILE A 91 1.88 -13.44 10.70
C ILE A 91 0.88 -14.32 9.95
N GLY A 92 1.30 -15.47 9.40
CA GLY A 92 0.42 -16.44 8.73
C GLY A 92 -0.24 -15.93 7.45
N VAL A 93 0.36 -14.93 6.76
CA VAL A 93 -0.23 -14.39 5.54
C VAL A 93 0.03 -15.29 4.32
N ILE A 94 1.09 -16.09 4.35
CA ILE A 94 1.45 -17.03 3.28
C ILE A 94 0.77 -18.36 3.54
N ARG A 95 -0.16 -18.75 2.67
CA ARG A 95 -0.92 -19.99 2.76
C ARG A 95 -1.12 -20.58 1.37
N GLU A 96 -0.44 -21.68 1.05
CA GLU A 96 -0.53 -22.34 -0.26
C GLU A 96 -1.80 -23.19 -0.36
N GLU A 97 -2.27 -23.74 0.77
CA GLU A 97 -3.45 -24.58 0.87
C GLU A 97 -4.39 -24.11 2.00
N SER A 98 -5.63 -24.60 1.97
CA SER A 98 -6.56 -24.40 3.08
C SER A 98 -6.03 -25.09 4.33
N THR A 99 -5.90 -24.34 5.42
CA THR A 99 -5.50 -24.92 6.70
C THR A 99 -6.70 -25.57 7.40
N GLY A 100 -6.46 -26.57 8.22
CA GLY A 100 -7.51 -27.19 9.06
C GLY A 100 -8.21 -26.23 10.03
N THR A 101 -7.72 -24.98 10.13
CA THR A 101 -8.30 -23.88 10.91
C THR A 101 -9.35 -23.06 10.14
N GLY A 102 -9.72 -23.47 8.91
CA GLY A 102 -10.69 -22.74 8.06
C GLY A 102 -10.13 -21.51 7.34
N LEU A 103 -8.82 -21.29 7.38
CA LEU A 103 -8.19 -20.22 6.61
C LEU A 103 -8.01 -20.63 5.14
N PHE A 104 -8.37 -19.73 4.25
CA PHE A 104 -8.26 -19.94 2.80
C PHE A 104 -6.81 -19.75 2.30
N PRO A 105 -6.47 -20.34 1.14
CA PRO A 105 -5.20 -20.09 0.46
C PRO A 105 -4.97 -18.59 0.23
N ASN A 106 -3.74 -18.13 0.39
CA ASN A 106 -3.35 -16.76 0.11
C ASN A 106 -1.93 -16.71 -0.44
N THR A 107 -1.80 -16.36 -1.71
CA THR A 107 -0.52 -16.19 -2.41
C THR A 107 -0.29 -14.74 -2.85
N THR A 108 -1.11 -13.82 -2.30
CA THR A 108 -1.06 -12.38 -2.58
C THR A 108 -0.68 -11.64 -1.30
N TYR A 109 0.54 -11.08 -1.24
CA TYR A 109 1.02 -10.38 -0.05
C TYR A 109 2.17 -9.43 -0.38
N ARG A 110 2.38 -8.42 0.45
CA ARG A 110 3.57 -7.58 0.41
C ARG A 110 4.72 -8.25 1.14
N LEU A 111 5.77 -8.60 0.41
CA LEU A 111 6.99 -9.20 0.99
C LEU A 111 7.90 -8.14 1.61
N VAL A 112 8.04 -6.97 0.98
CA VAL A 112 8.87 -5.87 1.48
C VAL A 112 8.08 -4.56 1.48
N HIS A 113 8.02 -3.90 2.63
CA HIS A 113 7.34 -2.63 2.85
C HIS A 113 8.32 -1.53 3.31
N GLY A 114 9.29 -1.22 2.49
CA GLY A 114 10.22 -0.11 2.69
C GLY A 114 10.86 -0.06 4.08
N GLU A 115 10.68 1.05 4.75
CA GLU A 115 11.20 1.35 6.09
C GLU A 115 10.67 0.37 7.15
N GLY A 116 9.47 -0.17 6.95
CA GLY A 116 8.87 -1.18 7.81
C GLY A 116 9.66 -2.49 7.89
N ASP A 117 10.35 -2.83 6.81
CA ASP A 117 11.21 -4.02 6.71
C ASP A 117 12.72 -3.66 6.75
N ASN A 118 13.09 -2.45 7.16
CA ASN A 118 14.45 -1.93 7.16
C ASN A 118 15.14 -1.99 5.78
N LEU A 119 14.34 -1.82 4.72
CA LEU A 119 14.75 -1.72 3.32
C LEU A 119 14.17 -0.43 2.71
N PRO A 120 14.56 0.75 3.21
CA PRO A 120 13.89 2.02 2.94
C PRO A 120 13.85 2.34 1.44
N GLY A 121 12.63 2.57 0.94
CA GLY A 121 12.40 2.85 -0.47
C GLY A 121 12.32 1.62 -1.37
N LEU A 122 12.21 0.39 -0.84
CA LEU A 122 11.95 -0.83 -1.60
C LEU A 122 10.56 -1.38 -1.30
N ILE A 123 9.79 -1.66 -2.35
CA ILE A 123 8.52 -2.38 -2.26
C ILE A 123 8.64 -3.66 -3.09
N ILE A 124 8.21 -4.78 -2.53
CA ILE A 124 8.07 -6.04 -3.25
C ILE A 124 6.72 -6.66 -2.88
N ASP A 125 5.85 -6.80 -3.88
CA ASP A 125 4.57 -7.47 -3.76
C ASP A 125 4.62 -8.82 -4.49
N ILE A 126 4.10 -9.87 -3.86
CA ILE A 126 4.02 -11.22 -4.41
C ILE A 126 2.60 -11.49 -4.88
N TYR A 127 2.48 -11.98 -6.10
CA TYR A 127 1.26 -12.39 -6.77
C TYR A 127 1.44 -13.81 -7.32
N GLY A 128 1.04 -14.82 -6.56
CA GLY A 128 1.35 -16.20 -6.89
C GLY A 128 2.86 -16.46 -6.88
N LYS A 129 3.42 -16.73 -8.06
CA LYS A 129 4.87 -16.91 -8.25
C LYS A 129 5.57 -15.73 -8.96
N THR A 130 4.86 -14.61 -9.09
CA THR A 130 5.43 -13.37 -9.66
C THR A 130 5.66 -12.35 -8.56
N ALA A 131 6.87 -11.79 -8.50
CA ALA A 131 7.18 -10.63 -7.68
C ALA A 131 7.08 -9.34 -8.53
N VAL A 132 6.39 -8.32 -8.02
CA VAL A 132 6.45 -6.97 -8.58
C VAL A 132 7.29 -6.10 -7.67
N MET A 133 8.43 -5.64 -8.17
CA MET A 133 9.40 -4.86 -7.42
C MET A 133 9.38 -3.40 -7.84
N GLN A 134 9.30 -2.49 -6.85
CA GLN A 134 9.38 -1.04 -7.05
C GLN A 134 10.50 -0.45 -6.20
N ALA A 135 11.31 0.41 -6.83
CA ALA A 135 12.23 1.30 -6.15
C ALA A 135 11.62 2.71 -6.02
N HIS A 136 11.66 3.26 -4.82
CA HIS A 136 11.23 4.63 -4.49
C HIS A 136 12.43 5.52 -4.14
N SER A 137 13.66 5.02 -4.33
CA SER A 137 14.90 5.75 -4.15
C SER A 137 15.94 5.32 -5.17
N VAL A 138 16.86 6.24 -5.47
CA VAL A 138 17.94 5.98 -6.45
C VAL A 138 18.80 4.80 -6.01
N GLY A 139 19.15 4.71 -4.72
CA GLY A 139 19.96 3.60 -4.21
C GLY A 139 19.30 2.23 -4.41
N MET A 140 17.98 2.11 -4.19
CA MET A 140 17.26 0.86 -4.43
C MET A 140 17.17 0.53 -5.93
N HIS A 141 17.06 1.55 -6.79
CA HIS A 141 17.10 1.36 -8.23
C HIS A 141 18.45 0.84 -8.71
N VAL A 142 19.56 1.44 -8.24
CA VAL A 142 20.93 1.00 -8.57
C VAL A 142 21.16 -0.44 -8.13
N CYS A 143 20.64 -0.82 -6.96
CA CYS A 143 20.79 -2.16 -6.40
C CYS A 143 19.77 -3.20 -6.92
N ARG A 144 18.86 -2.86 -7.85
CA ARG A 144 17.73 -3.73 -8.26
C ARG A 144 18.16 -5.13 -8.71
N GLU A 145 19.24 -5.24 -9.46
CA GLU A 145 19.72 -6.52 -9.99
C GLU A 145 20.28 -7.44 -8.88
N VAL A 146 21.05 -6.89 -7.94
CA VAL A 146 21.57 -7.68 -6.81
C VAL A 146 20.45 -8.06 -5.85
N ILE A 147 19.45 -7.17 -5.66
CA ILE A 147 18.26 -7.47 -4.87
C ILE A 147 17.44 -8.56 -5.54
N ALA A 148 17.23 -8.52 -6.87
CA ALA A 148 16.53 -9.55 -7.61
C ALA A 148 17.21 -10.92 -7.49
N LYS A 149 18.53 -10.99 -7.64
CA LYS A 149 19.30 -12.23 -7.44
C LYS A 149 19.14 -12.79 -6.03
N ALA A 150 19.20 -11.92 -5.03
CA ALA A 150 18.99 -12.31 -3.63
C ALA A 150 17.55 -12.81 -3.40
N LEU A 151 16.54 -12.17 -4.02
CA LEU A 151 15.14 -12.56 -3.93
C LEU A 151 14.92 -13.96 -4.54
N VAL A 152 15.45 -14.23 -5.73
CA VAL A 152 15.38 -15.56 -6.36
C VAL A 152 15.99 -16.63 -5.45
N LYS A 153 17.12 -16.35 -4.84
CA LYS A 153 17.77 -17.28 -3.91
C LYS A 153 16.98 -17.53 -2.63
N VAL A 154 16.32 -16.49 -2.10
CA VAL A 154 15.52 -16.58 -0.87
C VAL A 154 14.19 -17.28 -1.10
N MET A 155 13.54 -17.02 -2.24
CA MET A 155 12.22 -17.57 -2.56
C MET A 155 12.30 -18.99 -3.19
N GLY A 156 13.39 -19.32 -3.87
CA GLY A 156 13.58 -20.61 -4.52
C GLY A 156 12.48 -20.92 -5.55
N ASP A 157 11.90 -22.09 -5.46
CA ASP A 157 10.82 -22.62 -6.34
C ASP A 157 9.46 -21.89 -6.19
N LYS A 158 9.36 -20.99 -5.23
CA LYS A 158 8.17 -20.14 -5.01
C LYS A 158 8.15 -18.90 -5.89
N LEU A 159 9.16 -18.68 -6.72
CA LEU A 159 9.29 -17.51 -7.57
C LEU A 159 9.71 -17.89 -8.98
N ASP A 160 8.84 -17.61 -9.95
CA ASP A 160 9.08 -17.88 -11.37
C ASP A 160 9.52 -16.61 -12.12
N SER A 161 9.09 -15.42 -11.66
CA SER A 161 9.40 -14.17 -12.36
C SER A 161 9.46 -12.96 -11.43
N ILE A 162 10.22 -11.93 -11.85
CA ILE A 162 10.28 -10.60 -11.19
C ILE A 162 10.02 -9.53 -12.25
N TYR A 163 8.93 -8.79 -12.08
CA TYR A 163 8.61 -7.61 -12.87
C TYR A 163 9.04 -6.34 -12.13
N TYR A 164 9.96 -5.57 -12.72
CA TYR A 164 10.40 -4.29 -12.17
C TYR A 164 9.49 -3.17 -12.70
N LYS A 165 8.94 -2.35 -11.80
CA LYS A 165 7.94 -1.32 -12.12
C LYS A 165 8.24 -0.01 -11.39
N SER A 166 9.18 0.78 -11.91
CA SER A 166 9.66 1.99 -11.21
C SER A 166 9.69 3.28 -12.02
N GLU A 167 9.20 3.29 -13.27
CA GLU A 167 9.16 4.50 -14.09
C GLU A 167 8.53 5.72 -13.39
N THR A 168 7.48 5.49 -12.60
CA THR A 168 6.71 6.56 -11.94
C THR A 168 7.00 6.71 -10.45
N THR A 169 7.86 5.85 -9.87
CA THR A 169 8.13 5.82 -8.42
C THR A 169 9.47 6.45 -8.06
N LEU A 170 10.38 6.57 -9.02
CA LEU A 170 11.68 7.21 -8.83
C LEU A 170 11.57 8.73 -8.84
N PRO A 171 12.50 9.45 -8.19
CA PRO A 171 12.56 10.89 -8.27
C PRO A 171 12.72 11.34 -9.72
N TYR A 172 11.83 12.21 -10.19
CA TYR A 172 11.77 12.69 -11.60
C TYR A 172 13.03 13.41 -12.09
N LYS A 173 13.90 13.85 -11.18
CA LYS A 173 15.16 14.54 -11.50
C LYS A 173 16.31 13.58 -11.78
N ALA A 174 16.15 12.29 -11.50
CA ALA A 174 17.16 11.28 -11.75
C ALA A 174 16.90 10.69 -13.15
N ASP A 175 17.75 11.05 -14.12
CA ASP A 175 17.78 10.39 -15.43
C ASP A 175 18.52 9.04 -15.27
N LEU A 176 17.76 8.01 -14.91
CA LEU A 176 18.29 6.70 -14.52
C LEU A 176 18.06 5.63 -15.59
N GLY A 177 17.49 5.99 -16.75
CA GLY A 177 17.16 5.02 -17.79
C GLY A 177 16.22 3.92 -17.27
N GLN A 178 15.28 4.27 -16.37
CA GLN A 178 14.36 3.35 -15.74
C GLN A 178 13.26 2.91 -16.70
N GLU A 179 13.31 1.68 -17.15
CA GLU A 179 12.24 1.05 -17.91
C GLU A 179 11.57 -0.02 -17.05
N ASN A 180 10.23 -0.12 -17.17
CA ASN A 180 9.49 -1.22 -16.58
C ASN A 180 9.72 -2.50 -17.41
N GLY A 181 9.86 -3.65 -16.76
CA GLY A 181 10.06 -4.91 -17.46
C GLY A 181 10.38 -6.06 -16.54
N PHE A 182 10.40 -7.27 -17.10
CA PHE A 182 10.90 -8.44 -16.38
C PHE A 182 12.42 -8.35 -16.25
N ILE A 183 12.93 -8.52 -15.03
CA ILE A 183 14.36 -8.61 -14.71
C ILE A 183 14.78 -10.02 -14.31
N TYR A 184 13.80 -10.92 -14.17
CA TYR A 184 14.00 -12.36 -13.98
C TYR A 184 12.77 -13.10 -14.48
N GLY A 185 12.97 -14.18 -15.26
CA GLY A 185 11.89 -14.95 -15.84
C GLY A 185 10.91 -14.10 -16.63
N ASP A 186 9.81 -14.68 -17.03
CA ASP A 186 8.64 -14.01 -17.61
C ASP A 186 7.38 -14.83 -17.33
N THR A 187 6.22 -14.22 -17.49
CA THR A 187 4.93 -14.91 -17.39
C THR A 187 3.80 -14.05 -17.95
N ASP A 188 2.82 -14.68 -18.54
CA ASP A 188 1.53 -14.13 -18.91
C ASP A 188 0.42 -14.48 -17.88
N ASN A 189 0.72 -15.38 -16.93
CA ASN A 189 -0.20 -15.76 -15.88
C ASN A 189 -0.28 -14.66 -14.82
N ASN A 190 -1.33 -13.86 -14.91
CA ASN A 190 -1.59 -12.74 -14.01
C ASN A 190 -2.71 -13.02 -12.98
N ILE A 191 -3.03 -14.28 -12.73
CA ILE A 191 -4.03 -14.65 -11.71
C ILE A 191 -3.32 -14.94 -10.38
N ALA A 192 -3.76 -14.27 -9.32
CA ALA A 192 -3.29 -14.50 -7.96
C ALA A 192 -4.46 -14.79 -7.01
N ILE A 193 -4.17 -15.42 -5.88
CA ILE A 193 -5.17 -15.82 -4.88
C ILE A 193 -5.01 -14.95 -3.63
N GLU A 194 -6.10 -14.29 -3.24
CA GLU A 194 -6.21 -13.59 -1.96
C GLU A 194 -7.35 -14.21 -1.14
N ASN A 195 -7.01 -14.83 -0.02
CA ASN A 195 -7.97 -15.50 0.86
C ASN A 195 -8.96 -16.42 0.10
N GLY A 196 -8.45 -17.24 -0.82
CA GLY A 196 -9.22 -18.17 -1.63
C GLY A 196 -9.95 -17.58 -2.84
N LEU A 197 -9.99 -16.27 -2.97
CA LEU A 197 -10.56 -15.56 -4.13
C LEU A 197 -9.49 -15.29 -5.17
N LYS A 198 -9.83 -15.40 -6.43
CA LYS A 198 -8.92 -15.21 -7.56
C LYS A 198 -9.05 -13.80 -8.13
N PHE A 199 -7.93 -13.19 -8.47
CA PHE A 199 -7.87 -11.85 -9.04
C PHE A 199 -6.92 -11.78 -10.22
N HIS A 200 -7.34 -11.11 -11.29
CA HIS A 200 -6.44 -10.64 -12.34
C HIS A 200 -5.64 -9.45 -11.83
N ILE A 201 -4.32 -9.57 -11.86
CA ILE A 201 -3.39 -8.53 -11.43
C ILE A 201 -2.81 -7.83 -12.65
N ASP A 202 -3.02 -6.53 -12.79
CA ASP A 202 -2.46 -5.76 -13.89
C ASP A 202 -1.15 -5.06 -13.45
N TRP A 203 -0.07 -5.82 -13.31
CA TRP A 203 1.23 -5.23 -12.99
C TRP A 203 1.84 -4.43 -14.15
N LEU A 204 1.41 -4.65 -15.39
CA LEU A 204 1.93 -3.93 -16.56
C LEU A 204 1.43 -2.48 -16.59
N LYS A 205 0.11 -2.27 -16.54
CA LYS A 205 -0.56 -0.99 -16.74
C LYS A 205 -1.40 -0.52 -15.54
N GLY A 206 -1.61 -1.37 -14.55
CA GLY A 206 -2.39 -1.08 -13.35
C GLY A 206 -1.69 -0.10 -12.42
N GLN A 207 -2.46 0.44 -11.47
CA GLN A 207 -1.92 1.35 -10.46
C GLN A 207 -0.99 0.62 -9.49
N LYS A 208 -0.01 1.33 -8.93
CA LYS A 208 0.99 0.78 -8.00
C LYS A 208 1.62 -0.50 -8.59
N THR A 209 1.58 -1.60 -7.86
CA THR A 209 2.07 -2.91 -8.28
C THR A 209 1.06 -3.75 -9.04
N GLY A 210 -0.18 -3.25 -9.25
CA GLY A 210 -1.26 -3.91 -10.00
C GLY A 210 -2.51 -4.23 -9.18
N PHE A 211 -2.40 -4.26 -7.85
CA PHE A 211 -3.50 -4.52 -6.91
C PHE A 211 -3.28 -3.80 -5.57
N PHE A 212 -4.36 -3.55 -4.83
CA PHE A 212 -4.30 -2.89 -3.52
C PHE A 212 -4.31 -3.92 -2.39
N ILE A 213 -3.16 -4.57 -2.14
CA ILE A 213 -3.01 -5.58 -1.09
C ILE A 213 -3.27 -4.99 0.32
N ASP A 214 -3.01 -3.70 0.48
CA ASP A 214 -3.19 -2.97 1.73
C ASP A 214 -4.65 -2.93 2.24
N GLN A 215 -5.62 -3.31 1.41
CA GLN A 215 -7.03 -3.42 1.78
C GLN A 215 -7.48 -4.87 2.10
N ARG A 216 -6.60 -5.88 2.08
CA ARG A 216 -6.98 -7.29 2.25
C ARG A 216 -7.79 -7.56 3.52
N GLU A 217 -7.31 -7.10 4.67
CA GLU A 217 -7.98 -7.32 5.96
C GLU A 217 -9.31 -6.55 6.04
N ASN A 218 -9.35 -5.37 5.42
CA ASN A 218 -10.56 -4.55 5.36
C ASN A 218 -11.62 -5.18 4.44
N ARG A 219 -11.19 -5.84 3.35
CA ARG A 219 -12.09 -6.66 2.51
C ARG A 219 -12.66 -7.85 3.26
N SER A 220 -11.83 -8.55 4.05
CA SER A 220 -12.29 -9.66 4.89
C SER A 220 -13.29 -9.20 5.96
N LEU A 221 -13.06 -8.03 6.56
CA LEU A 221 -14.00 -7.46 7.52
C LEU A 221 -15.33 -7.07 6.84
N LEU A 222 -15.28 -6.52 5.64
CA LEU A 222 -16.48 -6.19 4.87
C LEU A 222 -17.28 -7.44 4.53
N GLU A 223 -16.64 -8.53 4.14
CA GLU A 223 -17.28 -9.81 3.86
C GLU A 223 -18.15 -10.28 5.02
N TYR A 224 -17.66 -10.15 6.26
CA TYR A 224 -18.43 -10.47 7.46
C TYR A 224 -19.74 -9.67 7.57
N TYR A 225 -19.75 -8.42 7.13
CA TYR A 225 -20.94 -7.55 7.16
C TYR A 225 -21.84 -7.67 5.93
N ALA A 226 -21.46 -8.41 4.88
CA ALA A 226 -22.15 -8.35 3.58
C ALA A 226 -23.44 -9.18 3.50
N LYS A 227 -23.61 -10.22 4.33
CA LYS A 227 -24.71 -11.18 4.23
C LYS A 227 -26.08 -10.52 4.24
N GLY A 228 -26.90 -10.81 3.21
CA GLY A 228 -28.28 -10.34 3.08
C GLY A 228 -28.41 -8.82 2.83
N ARG A 229 -27.35 -8.17 2.35
CA ARG A 229 -27.30 -6.71 2.17
C ARG A 229 -27.16 -6.30 0.71
N SER A 230 -27.72 -5.13 0.40
CA SER A 230 -27.39 -4.38 -0.81
C SER A 230 -26.12 -3.58 -0.57
N VAL A 231 -25.11 -3.76 -1.43
CA VAL A 231 -23.75 -3.22 -1.27
C VAL A 231 -23.44 -2.24 -2.39
N LEU A 232 -22.88 -1.07 -2.03
CA LEU A 232 -22.31 -0.10 -2.96
C LEU A 232 -20.81 0.04 -2.73
N ASN A 233 -20.02 -0.31 -3.73
CA ASN A 233 -18.56 -0.15 -3.72
C ASN A 233 -18.16 1.02 -4.62
N MET A 234 -17.87 2.16 -4.02
CA MET A 234 -17.42 3.37 -4.72
C MET A 234 -15.90 3.39 -4.85
N PHE A 235 -15.39 3.86 -6.00
CA PHE A 235 -13.97 3.81 -6.34
C PHE A 235 -13.47 2.37 -6.37
N CYS A 236 -14.24 1.49 -7.01
CA CYS A 236 -14.09 0.06 -6.88
C CYS A 236 -12.78 -0.50 -7.47
N TYR A 237 -12.09 0.26 -8.33
CA TYR A 237 -10.88 -0.16 -9.05
C TYR A 237 -11.09 -1.51 -9.73
N THR A 238 -10.45 -2.59 -9.27
CA THR A 238 -10.59 -3.94 -9.81
C THR A 238 -11.65 -4.79 -9.10
N GLY A 239 -12.53 -4.18 -8.33
CA GLY A 239 -13.66 -4.85 -7.68
C GLY A 239 -13.31 -5.68 -6.45
N GLY A 240 -12.15 -5.45 -5.82
CA GLY A 240 -11.71 -6.27 -4.69
C GLY A 240 -12.75 -6.37 -3.57
N PHE A 241 -13.30 -5.26 -3.10
CA PHE A 241 -14.38 -5.27 -2.10
C PHE A 241 -15.65 -5.95 -2.59
N SER A 242 -16.01 -5.79 -3.87
CA SER A 242 -17.21 -6.38 -4.46
C SER A 242 -17.15 -7.92 -4.50
N VAL A 243 -15.99 -8.47 -4.88
CA VAL A 243 -15.77 -9.93 -4.88
C VAL A 243 -15.94 -10.51 -3.47
N TYR A 244 -15.39 -9.83 -2.44
CA TYR A 244 -15.58 -10.25 -1.05
C TYR A 244 -17.03 -10.08 -0.57
N ALA A 245 -17.72 -9.01 -0.96
CA ALA A 245 -19.13 -8.82 -0.64
C ALA A 245 -20.00 -9.94 -1.21
N MET A 246 -19.73 -10.37 -2.46
CA MET A 246 -20.45 -11.47 -3.09
C MET A 246 -20.22 -12.79 -2.37
N ARG A 247 -18.98 -13.13 -1.99
CA ARG A 247 -18.69 -14.32 -1.20
C ARG A 247 -19.34 -14.26 0.18
N GLY A 248 -19.40 -13.07 0.79
CA GLY A 248 -20.06 -12.82 2.07
C GLY A 248 -21.60 -12.95 2.03
N GLY A 249 -22.19 -13.19 0.85
CA GLY A 249 -23.63 -13.41 0.68
C GLY A 249 -24.43 -12.11 0.55
N ALA A 250 -23.84 -11.08 -0.05
CA ALA A 250 -24.59 -9.89 -0.46
C ALA A 250 -25.70 -10.27 -1.47
N GLU A 251 -26.85 -9.62 -1.38
CA GLU A 251 -27.98 -9.84 -2.30
C GLU A 251 -27.83 -9.04 -3.60
N VAL A 252 -27.26 -7.85 -3.51
CA VAL A 252 -26.97 -6.97 -4.65
C VAL A 252 -25.64 -6.28 -4.40
N VAL A 253 -24.78 -6.18 -5.42
CA VAL A 253 -23.50 -5.49 -5.35
C VAL A 253 -23.34 -4.57 -6.55
N HIS A 254 -23.29 -3.28 -6.32
CA HIS A 254 -22.98 -2.28 -7.33
C HIS A 254 -21.54 -1.78 -7.14
N SER A 255 -20.76 -1.83 -8.22
CA SER A 255 -19.38 -1.35 -8.28
C SER A 255 -19.30 -0.12 -9.16
N VAL A 256 -18.79 0.99 -8.65
CA VAL A 256 -18.70 2.25 -9.39
C VAL A 256 -17.25 2.73 -9.45
N ASP A 257 -16.78 3.02 -10.66
CA ASP A 257 -15.48 3.66 -10.92
C ASP A 257 -15.55 4.49 -12.20
N SER A 258 -14.83 5.59 -12.25
CA SER A 258 -14.77 6.44 -13.45
C SER A 258 -13.90 5.86 -14.57
N SER A 259 -13.09 4.84 -14.28
CA SER A 259 -12.20 4.19 -15.24
C SER A 259 -12.87 3.00 -15.91
N ALA A 260 -13.11 3.08 -17.21
CA ALA A 260 -13.65 1.95 -17.99
C ALA A 260 -12.77 0.70 -17.88
N LYS A 261 -11.42 0.86 -17.80
CA LYS A 261 -10.50 -0.26 -17.59
C LYS A 261 -10.67 -0.90 -16.22
N ALA A 262 -10.92 -0.11 -15.17
CA ALA A 262 -11.18 -0.63 -13.83
C ALA A 262 -12.49 -1.44 -13.81
N ILE A 263 -13.53 -0.95 -14.47
CA ILE A 263 -14.82 -1.64 -14.63
C ILE A 263 -14.67 -2.94 -15.41
N GLU A 264 -13.90 -2.96 -16.50
CA GLU A 264 -13.59 -4.19 -17.24
C GLU A 264 -12.91 -5.24 -16.34
N LEU A 265 -11.90 -4.84 -15.56
CA LEU A 265 -11.21 -5.73 -14.63
C LEU A 265 -12.12 -6.18 -13.47
N THR A 266 -13.00 -5.31 -12.98
CA THR A 266 -14.02 -5.67 -11.99
C THR A 266 -14.90 -6.80 -12.52
N ASN A 267 -15.45 -6.67 -13.72
CA ASN A 267 -16.28 -7.70 -14.34
C ASN A 267 -15.51 -9.02 -14.54
N LYS A 268 -14.24 -8.96 -14.98
CA LYS A 268 -13.38 -10.15 -15.09
C LYS A 268 -13.17 -10.84 -13.74
N ASN A 269 -12.94 -10.08 -12.68
CA ASN A 269 -12.72 -10.65 -11.34
C ASN A 269 -14.01 -11.23 -10.73
N ILE A 270 -15.15 -10.63 -11.00
CA ILE A 270 -16.46 -11.18 -10.62
C ILE A 270 -16.69 -12.50 -11.36
N GLU A 271 -16.58 -12.50 -12.70
CA GLU A 271 -16.81 -13.70 -13.51
C GLU A 271 -15.86 -14.85 -13.15
N LEU A 272 -14.60 -14.54 -12.80
CA LEU A 272 -13.58 -15.53 -12.38
C LEU A 272 -13.97 -16.27 -11.09
N ASN A 273 -14.73 -15.63 -10.20
CA ASN A 273 -15.14 -16.19 -8.91
C ASN A 273 -16.60 -16.62 -8.86
N PHE A 274 -17.47 -15.93 -9.60
CA PHE A 274 -18.94 -16.11 -9.59
C PHE A 274 -19.50 -16.08 -11.02
N PRO A 275 -19.24 -17.10 -11.83
CA PRO A 275 -19.66 -17.10 -13.22
C PRO A 275 -21.17 -17.03 -13.36
N ASN A 276 -21.64 -16.14 -14.24
CA ASN A 276 -23.07 -15.90 -14.52
C ASN A 276 -23.91 -15.44 -13.29
N ASP A 277 -23.31 -14.85 -12.29
CA ASP A 277 -24.03 -14.38 -11.10
C ASP A 277 -24.60 -12.98 -11.32
N SER A 278 -25.92 -12.89 -11.36
CA SER A 278 -26.67 -11.65 -11.64
C SER A 278 -26.73 -10.65 -10.48
N ARG A 279 -26.18 -10.97 -9.32
CA ARG A 279 -26.17 -10.07 -8.16
C ARG A 279 -25.27 -8.85 -8.32
N HIS A 280 -24.35 -8.86 -9.29
CA HIS A 280 -23.37 -7.80 -9.48
C HIS A 280 -23.67 -6.95 -10.72
N GLU A 281 -23.50 -5.64 -10.55
CA GLU A 281 -23.48 -4.67 -11.64
C GLU A 281 -22.27 -3.72 -11.49
N ALA A 282 -21.52 -3.53 -12.58
CA ALA A 282 -20.39 -2.59 -12.64
C ALA A 282 -20.74 -1.38 -13.52
N ILE A 283 -20.56 -0.19 -12.96
CA ILE A 283 -21.01 1.07 -13.52
C ILE A 283 -19.82 2.00 -13.73
N CYS A 284 -19.59 2.42 -14.99
CA CYS A 284 -18.53 3.37 -15.33
C CYS A 284 -19.07 4.80 -15.21
N GLU A 285 -18.90 5.43 -14.06
CA GLU A 285 -19.41 6.77 -13.77
C GLU A 285 -18.53 7.50 -12.77
N ASP A 286 -18.55 8.85 -12.78
CA ASP A 286 -17.97 9.66 -11.71
C ASP A 286 -18.68 9.40 -10.38
N ALA A 287 -17.91 9.23 -9.32
CA ALA A 287 -18.45 8.83 -8.02
C ALA A 287 -19.44 9.85 -7.44
N PHE A 288 -19.15 11.14 -7.56
CA PHE A 288 -20.06 12.17 -7.03
C PHE A 288 -21.31 12.26 -7.86
N LYS A 289 -21.18 12.17 -9.20
CA LYS A 289 -22.34 12.17 -10.12
C LYS A 289 -23.24 10.96 -9.84
N TYR A 290 -22.67 9.76 -9.73
CA TYR A 290 -23.42 8.57 -9.38
C TYR A 290 -24.19 8.72 -8.05
N LEU A 291 -23.53 9.24 -7.01
CA LEU A 291 -24.15 9.48 -5.72
C LEU A 291 -25.22 10.59 -5.76
N ASP A 292 -25.12 11.57 -6.66
CA ASP A 292 -26.13 12.62 -6.84
C ASP A 292 -27.37 12.10 -7.61
N ASP A 293 -27.16 11.36 -8.69
CA ASP A 293 -28.21 10.94 -9.62
C ASP A 293 -28.94 9.65 -9.17
N ASN A 294 -28.32 8.83 -8.33
CA ASN A 294 -28.88 7.56 -7.90
C ASN A 294 -29.72 7.71 -6.61
N ASP A 295 -30.99 7.45 -6.68
CA ASP A 295 -31.91 7.46 -5.53
C ASP A 295 -31.87 6.16 -4.71
N GLY A 296 -31.14 5.17 -5.16
CA GLY A 296 -30.98 3.89 -4.47
C GLY A 296 -30.38 4.07 -3.10
N LYS A 297 -30.86 3.28 -2.14
CA LYS A 297 -30.31 3.22 -0.79
C LYS A 297 -29.73 1.84 -0.51
N TYR A 298 -28.58 1.82 0.11
CA TYR A 298 -27.80 0.62 0.35
C TYR A 298 -27.67 0.31 1.84
N ASP A 299 -27.55 -0.97 2.14
CA ASP A 299 -27.33 -1.44 3.51
C ASP A 299 -25.85 -1.40 3.92
N LEU A 300 -24.93 -1.44 2.92
CA LEU A 300 -23.49 -1.42 3.10
C LEU A 300 -22.85 -0.56 2.00
N ILE A 301 -22.07 0.45 2.40
CA ILE A 301 -21.39 1.34 1.44
C ILE A 301 -19.90 1.36 1.74
N ILE A 302 -19.07 1.30 0.68
CA ILE A 302 -17.63 1.48 0.73
C ILE A 302 -17.25 2.79 0.03
N LEU A 303 -16.51 3.65 0.72
CA LEU A 303 -15.92 4.89 0.20
C LEU A 303 -14.40 4.80 0.34
N ASP A 304 -13.73 4.36 -0.72
CA ASP A 304 -12.25 4.23 -0.77
C ASP A 304 -11.65 5.13 -1.86
N PRO A 305 -11.76 6.46 -1.71
CA PRO A 305 -11.33 7.40 -2.74
C PRO A 305 -9.79 7.45 -2.85
N PRO A 306 -9.26 7.91 -4.00
CA PRO A 306 -7.86 8.28 -4.10
C PRO A 306 -7.52 9.40 -3.10
N ALA A 307 -6.22 9.55 -2.77
CA ALA A 307 -5.77 10.56 -1.81
C ALA A 307 -6.16 11.99 -2.26
N PHE A 308 -7.08 12.63 -1.55
CA PHE A 308 -7.51 13.99 -1.84
C PHE A 308 -6.48 15.07 -1.43
N ALA A 309 -5.51 14.70 -0.58
CA ALA A 309 -4.40 15.57 -0.22
C ALA A 309 -3.06 14.81 -0.34
N LYS A 310 -2.22 15.21 -1.28
CA LYS A 310 -0.87 14.65 -1.46
C LYS A 310 0.21 15.46 -0.74
N HIS A 311 -0.04 16.73 -0.44
CA HIS A 311 0.88 17.66 0.19
C HIS A 311 0.18 18.46 1.29
N ARG A 312 0.93 18.97 2.27
CA ARG A 312 0.40 19.76 3.40
C ARG A 312 -0.42 20.98 2.97
N SER A 313 -0.02 21.63 1.87
CA SER A 313 -0.78 22.76 1.30
C SER A 313 -2.18 22.39 0.80
N ALA A 314 -2.40 21.13 0.43
CA ALA A 314 -3.70 20.60 -0.02
C ALA A 314 -4.58 20.07 1.12
N LEU A 315 -4.07 20.02 2.37
CA LEU A 315 -4.75 19.39 3.51
C LEU A 315 -6.18 19.92 3.70
N LYS A 316 -6.35 21.25 3.75
CA LYS A 316 -7.67 21.87 3.98
C LYS A 316 -8.69 21.49 2.90
N ASN A 317 -8.28 21.50 1.64
CA ASN A 317 -9.14 21.13 0.51
C ASN A 317 -9.42 19.62 0.51
N GLY A 318 -8.42 18.80 0.83
CA GLY A 318 -8.60 17.36 0.97
C GLY A 318 -9.60 16.99 2.04
N LEU A 319 -9.54 17.63 3.22
CA LEU A 319 -10.51 17.41 4.30
C LEU A 319 -11.94 17.81 3.88
N ARG A 320 -12.10 18.90 3.14
CA ARG A 320 -13.41 19.26 2.55
C ARG A 320 -13.92 18.19 1.57
N GLY A 321 -13.02 17.62 0.75
CA GLY A 321 -13.35 16.52 -0.16
C GLY A 321 -13.85 15.28 0.59
N TYR A 322 -13.13 14.87 1.66
CA TYR A 322 -13.58 13.76 2.52
C TYR A 322 -14.92 14.06 3.20
N THR A 323 -15.11 15.28 3.72
CA THR A 323 -16.40 15.67 4.32
C THR A 323 -17.53 15.57 3.30
N ARG A 324 -17.38 16.16 2.12
CA ARG A 324 -18.40 16.12 1.05
C ARG A 324 -18.74 14.69 0.63
N LEU A 325 -17.73 13.84 0.43
CA LEU A 325 -17.95 12.44 0.04
C LEU A 325 -18.73 11.67 1.12
N ASN A 326 -18.33 11.84 2.39
CA ASN A 326 -19.01 11.15 3.48
C ASN A 326 -20.43 11.67 3.72
N VAL A 327 -20.73 12.97 3.49
CA VAL A 327 -22.12 13.47 3.48
C VAL A 327 -22.95 12.67 2.50
N LYS A 328 -22.48 12.52 1.25
CA LYS A 328 -23.16 11.72 0.23
C LYS A 328 -23.34 10.25 0.65
N GLY A 329 -22.33 9.64 1.25
CA GLY A 329 -22.46 8.28 1.80
C GLY A 329 -23.56 8.19 2.86
N PHE A 330 -23.61 9.16 3.79
CA PHE A 330 -24.66 9.21 4.83
C PHE A 330 -26.07 9.48 4.29
N GLU A 331 -26.20 10.19 3.17
CA GLU A 331 -27.48 10.39 2.49
C GLU A 331 -27.99 9.10 1.82
N LYS A 332 -27.09 8.27 1.28
CA LYS A 332 -27.42 7.07 0.51
C LYS A 332 -27.48 5.79 1.34
N ILE A 333 -26.98 5.79 2.57
CA ILE A 333 -27.06 4.61 3.41
C ILE A 333 -28.40 4.53 4.15
N LYS A 334 -29.00 3.33 4.17
CA LYS A 334 -30.22 3.06 4.93
C LYS A 334 -29.99 3.21 6.44
N PRO A 335 -31.04 3.56 7.22
CA PRO A 335 -30.98 3.42 8.67
C PRO A 335 -30.63 1.99 9.09
N GLY A 336 -29.69 1.81 10.01
CA GLY A 336 -29.15 0.51 10.40
C GLY A 336 -28.03 -0.01 9.47
N GLY A 337 -27.63 0.77 8.47
CA GLY A 337 -26.59 0.41 7.52
C GLY A 337 -25.19 0.57 8.05
N ILE A 338 -24.23 -0.03 7.34
CA ILE A 338 -22.79 -0.02 7.66
C ILE A 338 -22.02 0.75 6.58
N LEU A 339 -21.27 1.77 6.98
CA LEU A 339 -20.41 2.56 6.09
C LEU A 339 -18.95 2.30 6.37
N PHE A 340 -18.23 1.83 5.36
CA PHE A 340 -16.75 1.77 5.34
C PHE A 340 -16.23 3.02 4.64
N THR A 341 -15.39 3.80 5.31
CA THR A 341 -14.81 5.01 4.71
C THR A 341 -13.33 5.09 4.98
N PHE A 342 -12.54 5.46 3.96
CA PHE A 342 -11.08 5.39 3.98
C PHE A 342 -10.40 6.70 3.57
N SER A 343 -9.15 6.83 3.99
CA SER A 343 -8.17 7.79 3.47
C SER A 343 -6.79 7.15 3.42
N CYS A 344 -6.18 7.13 2.23
CA CYS A 344 -4.80 6.73 2.01
C CYS A 344 -3.82 7.93 1.98
N SER A 345 -4.28 9.13 2.33
CA SER A 345 -3.48 10.35 2.31
C SER A 345 -2.54 10.43 3.52
N GLN A 346 -1.22 10.42 3.30
CA GLN A 346 -0.20 10.54 4.35
C GLN A 346 -0.32 11.82 5.18
N VAL A 347 -0.69 12.95 4.55
CA VAL A 347 -0.78 14.26 5.23
C VAL A 347 -2.06 14.43 6.05
N VAL A 348 -3.05 13.53 5.87
CA VAL A 348 -4.29 13.49 6.67
C VAL A 348 -4.05 12.54 7.84
N THR A 349 -4.03 13.08 9.05
CA THR A 349 -3.90 12.27 10.28
C THR A 349 -5.20 11.51 10.57
N LYS A 350 -5.15 10.52 11.48
CA LYS A 350 -6.35 9.81 11.96
C LYS A 350 -7.38 10.77 12.54
N ASP A 351 -6.93 11.74 13.34
CA ASP A 351 -7.79 12.74 13.96
C ASP A 351 -8.42 13.68 12.93
N ASN A 352 -7.64 14.14 11.95
CA ASN A 352 -8.17 14.97 10.87
C ASN A 352 -9.24 14.23 10.07
N PHE A 353 -9.00 12.95 9.75
CA PHE A 353 -9.96 12.14 9.01
C PHE A 353 -11.24 11.91 9.81
N ARG A 354 -11.10 11.51 11.10
CA ARG A 354 -12.22 11.34 12.01
C ARG A 354 -13.05 12.62 12.15
N GLN A 355 -12.39 13.80 12.25
CA GLN A 355 -13.08 15.09 12.30
C GLN A 355 -13.85 15.41 11.02
N ALA A 356 -13.30 15.09 9.84
CA ALA A 356 -14.00 15.25 8.57
C ALA A 356 -15.27 14.38 8.49
N VAL A 357 -15.18 13.12 8.94
CA VAL A 357 -16.31 12.18 8.97
C VAL A 357 -17.35 12.61 10.03
N PHE A 358 -16.91 13.07 11.21
CA PHE A 358 -17.80 13.66 12.23
C PHE A 358 -18.60 14.84 11.66
N THR A 359 -17.89 15.77 10.99
CA THR A 359 -18.53 16.93 10.36
C THR A 359 -19.57 16.51 9.32
N ALA A 360 -19.25 15.47 8.51
CA ALA A 360 -20.16 14.93 7.52
C ALA A 360 -21.41 14.31 8.14
N ALA A 361 -21.26 13.53 9.22
CA ALA A 361 -22.39 12.92 9.93
C ALA A 361 -23.34 13.99 10.51
N ALA A 362 -22.75 15.06 11.13
CA ALA A 362 -23.51 16.17 11.65
C ALA A 362 -24.27 16.94 10.56
N GLN A 363 -23.65 17.20 9.39
CA GLN A 363 -24.30 17.85 8.24
C GLN A 363 -25.42 17.01 7.66
N ALA A 364 -25.25 15.69 7.60
CA ALA A 364 -26.29 14.77 7.13
C ALA A 364 -27.39 14.50 8.17
N GLY A 365 -27.26 15.04 9.39
CA GLY A 365 -28.25 14.84 10.47
C GLY A 365 -28.34 13.39 10.96
N ARG A 366 -27.27 12.58 10.79
CA ARG A 366 -27.27 11.15 11.14
C ARG A 366 -26.59 10.88 12.48
N LYS A 367 -27.17 9.95 13.25
CA LYS A 367 -26.51 9.39 14.43
C LYS A 367 -25.60 8.24 14.01
N VAL A 368 -24.31 8.32 14.36
CA VAL A 368 -23.29 7.41 13.86
C VAL A 368 -22.44 6.87 15.01
N ARG A 369 -22.17 5.55 14.96
CA ARG A 369 -21.23 4.89 15.89
C ARG A 369 -20.06 4.32 15.13
N ILE A 370 -18.84 4.50 15.64
CA ILE A 370 -17.64 3.85 15.12
C ILE A 370 -17.60 2.42 15.66
N LEU A 371 -17.69 1.43 14.78
CA LEU A 371 -17.57 0.03 15.11
C LEU A 371 -16.08 -0.41 15.11
N HIS A 372 -15.35 0.00 14.07
CA HIS A 372 -13.92 -0.30 13.93
C HIS A 372 -13.15 0.93 13.47
N GLN A 373 -11.90 1.02 13.96
CA GLN A 373 -10.85 1.86 13.41
C GLN A 373 -9.87 0.92 12.70
N ILE A 374 -9.71 1.09 11.41
CA ILE A 374 -8.98 0.16 10.54
C ILE A 374 -7.82 0.86 9.84
N HIS A 375 -6.83 0.07 9.46
CA HIS A 375 -5.55 0.53 8.91
C HIS A 375 -4.99 -0.50 7.92
N GLN A 376 -3.76 -0.29 7.46
CA GLN A 376 -3.02 -1.24 6.62
C GLN A 376 -2.80 -2.58 7.34
N PRO A 377 -2.76 -3.70 6.59
CA PRO A 377 -2.61 -5.03 7.16
C PRO A 377 -1.19 -5.30 7.67
N ALA A 378 -1.01 -6.39 8.40
CA ALA A 378 0.24 -6.75 9.07
C ALA A 378 1.43 -6.98 8.12
N ASP A 379 1.20 -7.33 6.86
CA ASP A 379 2.27 -7.42 5.85
C ASP A 379 2.70 -6.05 5.26
N HIS A 380 2.13 -4.96 5.76
CA HIS A 380 2.56 -3.58 5.56
C HIS A 380 3.05 -3.00 6.90
N PRO A 381 4.11 -3.58 7.50
CA PRO A 381 4.53 -3.21 8.85
C PRO A 381 4.99 -1.75 8.91
N ILE A 382 4.76 -1.14 10.05
CA ILE A 382 5.25 0.19 10.37
C ILE A 382 6.47 0.02 11.28
N ASN A 383 7.59 0.59 10.89
CA ASN A 383 8.74 0.65 11.79
C ASN A 383 8.42 1.57 12.97
N ILE A 384 8.56 1.08 14.18
CA ILE A 384 8.22 1.83 15.40
C ILE A 384 9.00 3.14 15.53
N TYR A 385 10.18 3.20 14.91
CA TYR A 385 11.05 4.38 14.88
C TYR A 385 10.75 5.32 13.69
N HIS A 386 9.78 4.95 12.83
CA HIS A 386 9.39 5.68 11.62
C HIS A 386 7.86 5.72 11.49
N PRO A 387 7.18 6.54 12.30
CA PRO A 387 5.72 6.62 12.31
C PRO A 387 5.13 7.14 10.98
N GLU A 388 5.93 7.77 10.14
CA GLU A 388 5.57 8.22 8.79
C GLU A 388 5.17 7.07 7.86
N GLY A 389 5.50 5.82 8.22
CA GLY A 389 5.04 4.62 7.52
C GLY A 389 3.53 4.33 7.64
N GLU A 390 2.83 4.99 8.55
CA GLU A 390 1.39 4.87 8.68
C GLU A 390 0.66 5.77 7.67
N TYR A 391 -0.08 5.19 6.73
CA TYR A 391 -0.73 5.96 5.67
C TYR A 391 -2.21 5.63 5.46
N LEU A 392 -2.64 4.37 5.66
CA LEU A 392 -4.03 3.96 5.50
C LEU A 392 -4.80 4.11 6.82
N LYS A 393 -5.91 4.77 6.78
CA LYS A 393 -6.85 4.89 7.90
C LYS A 393 -8.26 4.76 7.39
N GLY A 394 -9.09 4.05 8.14
CA GLY A 394 -10.48 3.87 7.82
C GLY A 394 -11.35 3.77 9.07
N LEU A 395 -12.62 4.00 8.87
CA LEU A 395 -13.66 3.84 9.87
C LEU A 395 -14.74 2.92 9.34
N VAL A 396 -15.20 2.00 10.17
CA VAL A 396 -16.43 1.25 9.94
C VAL A 396 -17.49 1.80 10.87
N LEU A 397 -18.58 2.27 10.29
CA LEU A 397 -19.59 3.08 10.95
C LEU A 397 -20.94 2.39 10.88
N TYR A 398 -21.64 2.33 12.02
CA TYR A 398 -23.07 2.03 12.07
C TYR A 398 -23.86 3.34 12.00
N VAL A 399 -24.83 3.42 11.11
CA VAL A 399 -25.57 4.66 10.81
C VAL A 399 -27.06 4.47 11.11
N GLU A 400 -27.59 5.26 12.09
CA GLU A 400 -29.02 5.27 12.41
C GLU A 400 -29.84 6.19 11.50
#